data_8a7cf6d02de6ef35fc32f999078b6928
#
_entry.id   8a7cf6d02de6ef35fc32f999078b6928
#
_cell.length_a   1.000
_cell.length_b   1.000
_cell.length_c   1.000
_cell.angle_alpha   90.00
_cell.angle_beta   90.00
_cell.angle_gamma   90.00
#
_symmetry.space_group_name_H-M   'P 1'
#
loop_
_entity.id
_entity.type
_entity.pdbx_description
1 polymer ?
#
loop_
_entity_poly.entity_id
_entity_poly.type
_entity_poly.pdbx_seq_one_letter_code
_entity_poly.pdbx_strand_id
1 'polypeptide(L)'
;MARFSGVLNIRLSCRSIGKPVEVPLLFSFDGRKREEGFILGKLFSPPGVLGFLADREFFLIKNFSPTSSTLLKARIEEVFPDKDEAVIKLLDDSIPDRRFFDRFMFCPEKLGDFFFQTPNGEVEVKILDISVSGVHFLVQKSRMKQINVGYRGILRSDSKVVSVEVVRVDNDGSYYHVRCKVVRSNFNLLKFIVENYVDEVAELLMKKS
;
A
#
# COMPACT_ATOMS: atom_id res chain seq x y z
N MET A 1 3.68 -14.96 24.54
CA MET A 1 3.10 -14.75 23.20
C MET A 1 4.07 -13.92 22.39
N ALA A 2 4.16 -14.16 21.10
CA ALA A 2 4.98 -13.35 20.19
C ALA A 2 4.06 -12.44 19.36
N ARG A 3 4.52 -11.22 19.02
CA ARG A 3 3.82 -10.32 18.11
C ARG A 3 4.07 -10.78 16.69
N PHE A 4 3.00 -11.01 15.96
CA PHE A 4 3.02 -11.30 14.52
C PHE A 4 2.52 -10.08 13.76
N SER A 5 3.05 -9.89 12.57
CA SER A 5 2.57 -8.89 11.64
C SER A 5 2.24 -9.57 10.31
N GLY A 6 1.26 -9.07 9.63
CA GLY A 6 0.84 -9.62 8.36
C GLY A 6 0.27 -8.55 7.43
N VAL A 7 -0.11 -9.01 6.26
CA VAL A 7 -0.65 -8.18 5.21
C VAL A 7 -1.69 -8.93 4.40
N LEU A 8 -2.78 -8.25 4.10
CA LEU A 8 -3.84 -8.69 3.22
C LEU A 8 -3.99 -7.68 2.09
N ASN A 9 -3.93 -8.14 0.84
CA ASN A 9 -4.25 -7.28 -0.29
C ASN A 9 -5.75 -7.14 -0.45
N ILE A 10 -6.24 -5.92 -0.36
CA ILE A 10 -7.66 -5.58 -0.54
C ILE A 10 -7.83 -4.89 -1.89
N ARG A 11 -8.85 -5.32 -2.65
CA ARG A 11 -9.23 -4.64 -3.89
C ARG A 11 -10.24 -3.55 -3.60
N LEU A 12 -9.91 -2.32 -3.98
CA LEU A 12 -10.77 -1.15 -3.90
C LEU A 12 -11.20 -0.72 -5.28
N SER A 13 -12.48 -0.42 -5.44
CA SER A 13 -12.98 0.25 -6.64
C SER A 13 -12.57 1.71 -6.61
N CYS A 14 -11.73 2.11 -7.56
CA CYS A 14 -11.31 3.49 -7.72
C CYS A 14 -12.04 4.10 -8.93
N ARG A 15 -12.95 5.05 -8.67
CA ARG A 15 -13.78 5.66 -9.72
C ARG A 15 -12.95 6.47 -10.71
N SER A 16 -11.92 7.16 -10.23
CA SER A 16 -11.08 8.04 -11.07
C SER A 16 -10.22 7.28 -12.08
N ILE A 17 -9.90 6.00 -11.82
CA ILE A 17 -9.07 5.17 -12.70
C ILE A 17 -9.93 4.19 -13.51
N GLY A 18 -11.19 3.94 -13.08
CA GLY A 18 -12.06 2.95 -13.69
C GLY A 18 -11.62 1.49 -13.52
N LYS A 19 -10.60 1.24 -12.70
CA LYS A 19 -10.03 -0.09 -12.41
C LYS A 19 -9.94 -0.30 -10.91
N PRO A 20 -10.10 -1.55 -10.40
CA PRO A 20 -9.80 -1.84 -9.01
C PRO A 20 -8.30 -1.64 -8.72
N VAL A 21 -8.01 -1.08 -7.56
CA VAL A 21 -6.66 -0.90 -7.02
C VAL A 21 -6.46 -1.89 -5.88
N GLU A 22 -5.31 -2.55 -5.82
CA GLU A 22 -4.94 -3.40 -4.69
C GLU A 22 -4.21 -2.55 -3.65
N VAL A 23 -4.76 -2.54 -2.44
CA VAL A 23 -4.20 -1.81 -1.29
C VAL A 23 -3.78 -2.81 -0.23
N PRO A 24 -2.54 -2.78 0.26
CA PRO A 24 -2.11 -3.66 1.34
C PRO A 24 -2.71 -3.21 2.67
N LEU A 25 -3.51 -4.05 3.30
CA LEU A 25 -3.95 -3.89 4.68
C LEU A 25 -2.91 -4.52 5.59
N LEU A 26 -2.18 -3.71 6.32
CA LEU A 26 -1.26 -4.16 7.36
C LEU A 26 -2.02 -4.46 8.64
N PHE A 27 -1.71 -5.59 9.26
CA PHE A 27 -2.30 -5.98 10.53
C PHE A 27 -1.27 -6.63 11.44
N SER A 28 -1.63 -6.77 12.71
CA SER A 28 -0.81 -7.48 13.69
C SER A 28 -1.70 -8.19 14.71
N PHE A 29 -1.16 -9.18 15.37
CA PHE A 29 -1.83 -9.93 16.45
C PHE A 29 -0.78 -10.55 17.37
N ASP A 30 -1.19 -10.86 18.59
CA ASP A 30 -0.39 -11.66 19.51
C ASP A 30 -0.68 -13.13 19.26
N GLY A 31 0.37 -13.94 19.08
CA GLY A 31 0.21 -15.32 18.69
C GLY A 31 1.04 -16.31 19.50
N ARG A 32 0.56 -17.56 19.54
CA ARG A 32 1.27 -18.71 20.07
C ARG A 32 1.19 -19.86 19.08
N LYS A 33 2.33 -20.44 18.71
CA LYS A 33 2.34 -21.69 17.95
C LYS A 33 1.64 -22.79 18.76
N ARG A 34 0.71 -23.49 18.14
CA ARG A 34 -0.01 -24.63 18.72
C ARG A 34 0.64 -25.94 18.33
N GLU A 35 0.59 -26.22 17.04
CA GLU A 35 1.13 -27.41 16.39
C GLU A 35 1.94 -26.98 15.19
N GLU A 36 2.58 -27.92 14.54
CA GLU A 36 3.30 -27.62 13.30
C GLU A 36 2.34 -27.05 12.25
N GLY A 37 2.61 -25.81 11.80
CA GLY A 37 1.80 -25.12 10.82
C GLY A 37 0.59 -24.34 11.37
N PHE A 38 0.33 -24.34 12.69
CA PHE A 38 -0.79 -23.59 13.27
C PHE A 38 -0.37 -22.55 14.31
N ILE A 39 -1.07 -21.41 14.30
CA ILE A 39 -0.89 -20.32 15.26
C ILE A 39 -2.26 -19.98 15.86
N LEU A 40 -2.35 -19.93 17.19
CA LEU A 40 -3.49 -19.28 17.84
C LEU A 40 -3.19 -17.80 17.97
N GLY A 41 -3.96 -16.96 17.25
CA GLY A 41 -3.87 -15.50 17.26
C GLY A 41 -4.93 -14.88 18.17
N LYS A 42 -4.57 -13.77 18.82
CA LYS A 42 -5.43 -12.94 19.68
C LYS A 42 -5.11 -11.47 19.49
N LEU A 43 -6.02 -10.59 19.93
CA LEU A 43 -5.82 -9.14 19.95
C LEU A 43 -5.40 -8.61 18.58
N PHE A 44 -6.24 -8.83 17.60
CA PHE A 44 -6.01 -8.38 16.23
C PHE A 44 -6.08 -6.84 16.13
N SER A 45 -5.14 -6.27 15.41
CA SER A 45 -5.05 -4.81 15.19
C SER A 45 -4.79 -4.52 13.69
N PRO A 46 -5.51 -3.57 13.07
CA PRO A 46 -6.54 -2.72 13.66
C PRO A 46 -7.81 -3.50 14.05
N PRO A 47 -8.64 -2.94 14.94
CA PRO A 47 -9.92 -3.55 15.31
C PRO A 47 -10.77 -3.86 14.07
N GLY A 48 -11.48 -5.01 14.08
CA GLY A 48 -12.29 -5.45 12.95
C GLY A 48 -11.52 -6.17 11.84
N VAL A 49 -10.18 -6.16 11.84
CA VAL A 49 -9.38 -6.81 10.78
C VAL A 49 -9.62 -8.31 10.71
N LEU A 50 -9.93 -8.96 11.83
CA LEU A 50 -10.21 -10.40 11.86
C LEU A 50 -11.34 -10.80 10.91
N GLY A 51 -12.42 -9.98 10.83
CA GLY A 51 -13.51 -10.21 9.89
C GLY A 51 -13.09 -10.11 8.41
N PHE A 52 -12.04 -9.36 8.10
CA PHE A 52 -11.49 -9.31 6.74
C PHE A 52 -10.59 -10.51 6.41
N LEU A 53 -9.97 -11.09 7.44
CA LEU A 53 -9.08 -12.23 7.27
C LEU A 53 -9.84 -13.56 7.16
N ALA A 54 -11.05 -13.66 7.73
CA ALA A 54 -11.77 -14.91 7.94
C ALA A 54 -11.93 -15.76 6.67
N ASP A 55 -12.25 -15.14 5.53
CA ASP A 55 -12.51 -15.85 4.26
C ASP A 55 -11.42 -15.64 3.21
N ARG A 56 -10.21 -15.26 3.64
CA ARG A 56 -9.16 -14.86 2.70
C ARG A 56 -7.81 -15.45 3.06
N GLU A 57 -7.00 -15.65 2.03
CA GLU A 57 -5.58 -15.88 2.20
C GLU A 57 -4.85 -14.55 2.41
N PHE A 58 -3.89 -14.55 3.31
CA PHE A 58 -3.06 -13.41 3.65
C PHE A 58 -1.62 -13.84 3.86
N PHE A 59 -0.74 -12.90 4.09
CA PHE A 59 0.67 -13.17 4.31
C PHE A 59 1.11 -12.74 5.70
N LEU A 60 1.84 -13.61 6.39
CA LEU A 60 2.55 -13.28 7.63
C LEU A 60 4.00 -12.95 7.32
N ILE A 61 4.52 -11.95 8.01
CA ILE A 61 5.88 -11.50 7.86
C ILE A 61 6.77 -12.34 8.77
N LYS A 62 7.66 -13.14 8.17
CA LYS A 62 8.58 -13.99 8.94
C LYS A 62 9.84 -13.24 9.36
N ASN A 63 10.45 -12.54 8.41
CA ASN A 63 11.67 -11.77 8.66
C ASN A 63 11.49 -10.39 8.04
N PHE A 64 11.66 -9.37 8.84
CA PHE A 64 11.65 -7.99 8.37
C PHE A 64 13.08 -7.47 8.33
N SER A 65 13.52 -7.05 7.16
CA SER A 65 14.73 -6.27 6.98
C SER A 65 14.45 -5.11 6.03
N PRO A 66 15.17 -4.01 6.11
CA PRO A 66 15.01 -2.87 5.19
C PRO A 66 15.17 -3.24 3.71
N THR A 67 15.81 -4.36 3.42
CA THR A 67 16.13 -4.78 2.05
C THR A 67 15.36 -6.01 1.58
N SER A 68 14.78 -6.80 2.50
CA SER A 68 14.02 -8.01 2.13
C SER A 68 13.13 -8.48 3.26
N SER A 69 11.99 -9.02 2.91
CA SER A 69 11.09 -9.72 3.82
C SER A 69 10.76 -11.10 3.27
N THR A 70 10.48 -12.03 4.16
CA THR A 70 9.93 -13.34 3.78
C THR A 70 8.48 -13.37 4.23
N LEU A 71 7.60 -13.61 3.30
CA LEU A 71 6.17 -13.74 3.52
C LEU A 71 5.79 -15.21 3.60
N LEU A 72 5.03 -15.57 4.62
CA LEU A 72 4.42 -16.89 4.75
C LEU A 72 2.93 -16.76 4.43
N LYS A 73 2.47 -17.49 3.44
CA LYS A 73 1.06 -17.57 3.10
C LYS A 73 0.30 -18.23 4.26
N ALA A 74 -0.84 -17.67 4.62
CA ALA A 74 -1.67 -18.16 5.72
C ALA A 74 -3.15 -17.93 5.44
N ARG A 75 -4.00 -18.65 6.16
CA ARG A 75 -5.45 -18.44 6.18
C ARG A 75 -6.00 -18.68 7.58
N ILE A 76 -7.18 -18.14 7.85
CA ILE A 76 -7.93 -18.49 9.05
C ILE A 76 -8.57 -19.86 8.83
N GLU A 77 -8.41 -20.75 9.81
CA GLU A 77 -9.08 -22.06 9.84
C GLU A 77 -10.33 -22.01 10.73
N GLU A 78 -10.27 -21.28 11.84
CA GLU A 78 -11.36 -21.13 12.80
C GLU A 78 -11.33 -19.77 13.45
N VAL A 79 -12.49 -19.15 13.65
CA VAL A 79 -12.65 -17.84 14.31
C VAL A 79 -13.47 -18.02 15.60
N PHE A 80 -13.04 -17.37 16.67
CA PHE A 80 -13.75 -17.24 17.92
C PHE A 80 -14.10 -15.75 18.16
N PRO A 81 -15.21 -15.26 17.59
CA PRO A 81 -15.51 -13.82 17.54
C PRO A 81 -15.60 -13.19 18.94
N ASP A 82 -16.23 -13.90 19.89
CA ASP A 82 -16.43 -13.42 21.26
C ASP A 82 -15.14 -13.19 22.04
N LYS A 83 -14.02 -13.77 21.58
CA LYS A 83 -12.71 -13.69 22.22
C LYS A 83 -11.68 -12.89 21.42
N ASP A 84 -12.05 -12.39 20.25
CA ASP A 84 -11.10 -11.84 19.27
C ASP A 84 -9.91 -12.80 19.02
N GLU A 85 -10.22 -14.09 18.85
CA GLU A 85 -9.25 -15.16 18.66
C GLU A 85 -9.48 -15.89 17.34
N ALA A 86 -8.41 -16.40 16.75
CA ALA A 86 -8.49 -17.23 15.57
C ALA A 86 -7.38 -18.28 15.52
N VAL A 87 -7.68 -19.42 14.92
CA VAL A 87 -6.68 -20.42 14.53
C VAL A 87 -6.24 -20.10 13.11
N ILE A 88 -4.96 -19.85 12.96
CA ILE A 88 -4.32 -19.49 11.69
C ILE A 88 -3.51 -20.71 11.23
N LYS A 89 -3.77 -21.16 10.01
CA LYS A 89 -3.01 -22.19 9.33
C LYS A 89 -1.95 -21.57 8.44
N LEU A 90 -0.70 -21.96 8.60
CA LEU A 90 0.37 -21.63 7.68
C LEU A 90 0.29 -22.57 6.47
N LEU A 91 0.40 -21.99 5.29
CA LEU A 91 0.50 -22.71 4.03
C LEU A 91 1.98 -22.78 3.64
N ASP A 92 2.41 -23.89 3.02
CA ASP A 92 3.84 -24.16 2.75
C ASP A 92 4.52 -23.19 1.76
N ASP A 93 3.78 -22.26 1.20
CA ASP A 93 4.30 -21.30 0.24
C ASP A 93 4.97 -20.12 0.93
N SER A 94 6.29 -20.08 0.92
CA SER A 94 7.05 -18.87 1.29
C SER A 94 7.44 -18.07 0.05
N ILE A 95 7.07 -16.80 0.01
CA ILE A 95 7.37 -15.91 -1.11
C ILE A 95 8.42 -14.89 -0.63
N PRO A 96 9.61 -14.84 -1.25
CA PRO A 96 10.54 -13.75 -0.99
C PRO A 96 9.99 -12.46 -1.64
N ASP A 97 9.73 -11.46 -0.84
CA ASP A 97 9.34 -10.15 -1.34
C ASP A 97 10.35 -9.08 -0.94
N ARG A 98 10.96 -8.47 -1.94
CA ARG A 98 11.94 -7.38 -1.77
C ARG A 98 11.30 -5.99 -1.71
N ARG A 99 9.99 -5.85 -1.96
CA ARG A 99 9.36 -4.54 -2.22
C ARG A 99 8.06 -4.30 -1.50
N PHE A 100 7.52 -5.28 -0.78
CA PHE A 100 6.16 -5.24 -0.27
C PHE A 100 5.90 -4.06 0.70
N PHE A 101 6.87 -3.72 1.54
CA PHE A 101 6.75 -2.64 2.52
C PHE A 101 7.23 -1.29 2.02
N ASP A 102 7.88 -1.24 0.86
CA ASP A 102 8.44 0.01 0.34
C ASP A 102 7.42 0.87 -0.40
N ARG A 103 6.25 0.31 -0.73
CA ARG A 103 5.24 1.02 -1.54
C ARG A 103 3.85 0.87 -0.97
N PHE A 104 3.21 2.01 -0.73
CA PHE A 104 1.82 2.10 -0.32
C PHE A 104 1.00 2.49 -1.55
N MET A 105 0.04 1.64 -1.92
CA MET A 105 -0.91 1.92 -2.98
C MET A 105 -2.10 2.66 -2.38
N PHE A 106 -2.52 3.70 -3.06
CA PHE A 106 -3.64 4.53 -2.64
C PHE A 106 -4.69 4.61 -3.73
N CYS A 107 -5.95 4.76 -3.34
CA CYS A 107 -6.94 5.29 -4.25
C CYS A 107 -6.62 6.76 -4.51
N PRO A 108 -6.37 7.19 -5.77
CA PRO A 108 -5.93 8.55 -6.07
C PRO A 108 -6.82 9.66 -5.52
N GLU A 109 -8.10 9.37 -5.33
CA GLU A 109 -9.08 10.32 -4.80
C GLU A 109 -8.85 10.63 -3.32
N LYS A 110 -8.09 9.79 -2.61
CA LYS A 110 -7.88 9.90 -1.15
C LYS A 110 -6.68 10.76 -0.78
N LEU A 111 -5.67 10.83 -1.64
CA LEU A 111 -4.46 11.61 -1.36
C LEU A 111 -4.61 13.11 -1.65
N GLY A 112 -5.76 13.52 -2.19
CA GLY A 112 -5.98 14.90 -2.65
C GLY A 112 -5.29 15.22 -3.98
N ASP A 113 -5.34 16.49 -4.36
CA ASP A 113 -4.84 16.93 -5.66
C ASP A 113 -3.32 17.10 -5.62
N PHE A 114 -2.67 16.41 -6.53
CA PHE A 114 -1.24 16.58 -6.79
C PHE A 114 -1.03 17.18 -8.18
N PHE A 115 -0.02 18.04 -8.27
CA PHE A 115 0.37 18.68 -9.52
C PHE A 115 1.84 18.36 -9.79
N PHE A 116 2.11 18.01 -11.05
CA PHE A 116 3.48 17.81 -11.54
C PHE A 116 3.92 19.01 -12.32
N GLN A 117 4.97 19.65 -11.86
CA GLN A 117 5.54 20.83 -12.52
C GLN A 117 6.41 20.40 -13.69
N THR A 118 6.10 20.95 -14.86
CA THR A 118 6.83 20.75 -16.12
C THR A 118 7.33 22.09 -16.65
N PRO A 119 8.22 22.13 -17.65
CA PRO A 119 8.63 23.36 -18.29
C PRO A 119 7.46 24.16 -18.90
N ASN A 120 6.36 23.47 -19.23
CA ASN A 120 5.18 24.06 -19.88
C ASN A 120 4.06 24.42 -18.89
N GLY A 121 4.31 24.33 -17.58
CA GLY A 121 3.33 24.60 -16.52
C GLY A 121 3.06 23.40 -15.61
N GLU A 122 2.08 23.56 -14.76
CA GLU A 122 1.66 22.49 -13.82
C GLU A 122 0.56 21.63 -14.45
N VAL A 123 0.65 20.32 -14.24
CA VAL A 123 -0.32 19.34 -14.70
C VAL A 123 -0.81 18.52 -13.53
N GLU A 124 -2.13 18.43 -13.36
CA GLU A 124 -2.76 17.57 -12.36
C GLU A 124 -2.41 16.10 -12.61
N VAL A 125 -2.01 15.42 -11.56
CA VAL A 125 -1.65 14.00 -11.57
C VAL A 125 -2.36 13.24 -10.48
N LYS A 126 -2.49 11.93 -10.66
CA LYS A 126 -3.11 11.04 -9.68
C LYS A 126 -2.06 10.07 -9.16
N ILE A 127 -1.74 10.19 -7.88
CA ILE A 127 -0.77 9.28 -7.23
C ILE A 127 -1.40 7.89 -7.12
N LEU A 128 -0.70 6.86 -7.60
CA LEU A 128 -1.10 5.46 -7.48
C LEU A 128 -0.38 4.74 -6.34
N ASP A 129 0.91 4.93 -6.26
CA ASP A 129 1.71 4.40 -5.16
C ASP A 129 2.83 5.39 -4.80
N ILE A 130 3.20 5.38 -3.54
CA ILE A 130 4.25 6.22 -3.00
C ILE A 130 5.05 5.47 -1.95
N SER A 131 6.35 5.70 -1.94
CA SER A 131 7.28 5.23 -0.92
C SER A 131 8.25 6.35 -0.54
N VAL A 132 9.10 6.12 0.44
CA VAL A 132 10.15 7.09 0.79
C VAL A 132 11.17 7.30 -0.32
N SER A 133 11.28 6.37 -1.26
CA SER A 133 12.26 6.38 -2.36
C SER A 133 11.67 6.57 -3.75
N GLY A 134 10.36 6.44 -3.91
CA GLY A 134 9.71 6.51 -5.22
C GLY A 134 8.25 6.88 -5.19
N VAL A 135 7.75 7.38 -6.31
CA VAL A 135 6.35 7.69 -6.53
C VAL A 135 5.93 7.25 -7.92
N HIS A 136 4.72 6.71 -8.02
CA HIS A 136 4.08 6.35 -9.27
C HIS A 136 2.78 7.14 -9.41
N PHE A 137 2.62 7.84 -10.49
CA PHE A 137 1.43 8.63 -10.76
C PHE A 137 0.95 8.48 -12.19
N LEU A 138 -0.32 8.82 -12.39
CA LEU A 138 -0.97 8.95 -13.68
C LEU A 138 -1.03 10.41 -14.11
N VAL A 139 -0.80 10.65 -15.39
CA VAL A 139 -1.08 11.92 -16.03
C VAL A 139 -1.86 11.69 -17.32
N GLN A 140 -2.89 12.50 -17.55
CA GLN A 140 -3.70 12.42 -18.75
C GLN A 140 -2.92 12.91 -19.98
N LYS A 141 -2.87 12.11 -21.04
CA LYS A 141 -2.10 12.43 -22.26
C LYS A 141 -2.53 13.75 -22.92
N SER A 142 -3.80 14.11 -22.84
CA SER A 142 -4.33 15.37 -23.34
C SER A 142 -3.75 16.59 -22.64
N ARG A 143 -3.29 16.44 -21.38
CA ARG A 143 -2.72 17.52 -20.57
C ARG A 143 -1.20 17.61 -20.67
N MET A 144 -0.53 16.61 -21.22
CA MET A 144 0.92 16.56 -21.30
C MET A 144 1.39 15.79 -22.54
N LYS A 145 2.05 16.49 -23.47
CA LYS A 145 2.45 15.91 -24.75
C LYS A 145 3.55 14.86 -24.63
N GLN A 146 4.51 15.02 -23.72
CA GLN A 146 5.62 14.10 -23.55
C GLN A 146 6.26 14.24 -22.17
N ILE A 147 6.61 13.09 -21.58
CA ILE A 147 7.43 12.99 -20.38
C ILE A 147 8.66 12.12 -20.72
N ASN A 148 9.86 12.66 -20.52
CA ASN A 148 11.11 11.93 -20.80
C ASN A 148 11.68 11.30 -19.52
N VAL A 149 12.24 10.11 -19.66
CA VAL A 149 13.06 9.50 -18.62
C VAL A 149 14.28 10.40 -18.33
N GLY A 150 14.64 10.54 -17.06
CA GLY A 150 15.68 11.45 -16.59
C GLY A 150 15.20 12.88 -16.31
N TYR A 151 13.95 13.23 -16.66
CA TYR A 151 13.43 14.54 -16.34
C TYR A 151 13.30 14.71 -14.82
N ARG A 152 13.76 15.86 -14.31
CA ARG A 152 13.62 16.26 -12.91
C ARG A 152 12.49 17.26 -12.78
N GLY A 153 11.48 16.90 -12.01
CA GLY A 153 10.31 17.72 -11.79
C GLY A 153 9.95 17.83 -10.31
N ILE A 154 8.89 18.54 -10.05
CA ILE A 154 8.36 18.76 -8.71
C ILE A 154 6.92 18.27 -8.68
N LEU A 155 6.61 17.42 -7.71
CA LEU A 155 5.25 17.11 -7.31
C LEU A 155 4.85 18.02 -6.16
N ARG A 156 3.71 18.69 -6.29
CA ARG A 156 3.19 19.62 -5.29
C ARG A 156 1.76 19.25 -4.91
N SER A 157 1.44 19.36 -3.64
CA SER A 157 0.08 19.35 -3.10
C SER A 157 0.04 20.33 -1.93
N ASP A 158 -0.73 21.39 -2.03
CA ASP A 158 -0.73 22.51 -1.08
C ASP A 158 0.70 22.99 -0.75
N SER A 159 1.08 22.94 0.54
CA SER A 159 2.42 23.29 1.02
C SER A 159 3.46 22.17 0.89
N LYS A 160 3.04 20.97 0.48
CA LYS A 160 3.90 19.78 0.35
C LYS A 160 4.57 19.75 -1.02
N VAL A 161 5.88 19.55 -1.02
CA VAL A 161 6.70 19.53 -2.24
C VAL A 161 7.63 18.32 -2.22
N VAL A 162 7.60 17.55 -3.30
CA VAL A 162 8.49 16.40 -3.52
C VAL A 162 9.23 16.60 -4.84
N SER A 163 10.54 16.72 -4.79
CA SER A 163 11.40 16.71 -5.98
C SER A 163 11.60 15.27 -6.46
N VAL A 164 11.38 15.03 -7.73
CA VAL A 164 11.41 13.68 -8.30
C VAL A 164 12.22 13.66 -9.60
N GLU A 165 12.73 12.47 -9.94
CA GLU A 165 13.38 12.18 -11.21
C GLU A 165 12.63 11.03 -11.90
N VAL A 166 12.18 11.24 -13.13
CA VAL A 166 11.44 10.23 -13.91
C VAL A 166 12.37 9.09 -14.29
N VAL A 167 12.03 7.88 -13.87
CA VAL A 167 12.83 6.67 -14.15
C VAL A 167 12.17 5.76 -15.18
N ARG A 168 10.83 5.88 -15.35
CA ARG A 168 10.10 5.09 -16.34
C ARG A 168 8.78 5.74 -16.70
N VAL A 169 8.40 5.63 -17.96
CA VAL A 169 7.10 6.05 -18.48
C VAL A 169 6.50 4.91 -19.29
N ASP A 170 5.32 4.47 -18.90
CA ASP A 170 4.54 3.47 -19.63
C ASP A 170 3.26 4.12 -20.18
N ASN A 171 2.74 3.59 -21.28
CA ASN A 171 1.52 4.03 -21.90
C ASN A 171 0.37 3.08 -21.56
N ASP A 172 -0.76 3.61 -21.07
CA ASP A 172 -1.99 2.86 -20.90
C ASP A 172 -3.18 3.70 -21.37
N GLY A 173 -3.67 3.42 -22.57
CA GLY A 173 -4.81 4.13 -23.16
C GLY A 173 -4.65 5.65 -23.15
N SER A 174 -5.46 6.34 -22.35
CA SER A 174 -5.49 7.80 -22.24
C SER A 174 -4.49 8.37 -21.21
N TYR A 175 -3.72 7.53 -20.55
CA TYR A 175 -2.81 7.94 -19.47
C TYR A 175 -1.36 7.55 -19.75
N TYR A 176 -0.44 8.37 -19.22
CA TYR A 176 0.93 7.97 -18.95
C TYR A 176 1.03 7.47 -17.49
N HIS A 177 1.63 6.32 -17.30
CA HIS A 177 2.08 5.83 -16.00
C HIS A 177 3.52 6.28 -15.79
N VAL A 178 3.72 7.24 -14.91
CA VAL A 178 5.03 7.84 -14.66
C VAL A 178 5.57 7.32 -13.33
N ARG A 179 6.71 6.64 -13.39
CA ARG A 179 7.43 6.18 -12.20
C ARG A 179 8.64 7.06 -11.97
N CYS A 180 8.74 7.57 -10.76
CA CYS A 180 9.78 8.51 -10.38
C CYS A 180 10.55 8.01 -9.16
N LYS A 181 11.83 8.37 -9.09
CA LYS A 181 12.63 8.32 -7.88
C LYS A 181 12.41 9.63 -7.11
N VAL A 182 12.20 9.53 -5.79
CA VAL A 182 12.19 10.70 -4.90
C VAL A 182 13.63 11.16 -4.69
N VAL A 183 13.88 12.44 -4.95
CA VAL A 183 15.18 13.09 -4.74
C VAL A 183 15.19 13.81 -3.39
N ARG A 184 14.12 14.55 -3.09
CA ARG A 184 13.98 15.34 -1.85
C ARG A 184 12.52 15.60 -1.57
N SER A 185 12.19 15.76 -0.30
CA SER A 185 10.89 16.22 0.18
C SER A 185 11.07 17.36 1.19
N ASN A 186 10.16 18.34 1.23
CA ASN A 186 10.14 19.41 2.23
C ASN A 186 9.36 19.03 3.50
N PHE A 187 8.84 17.81 3.58
CA PHE A 187 8.09 17.27 4.72
C PHE A 187 8.51 15.82 5.00
N ASN A 188 8.08 15.27 6.13
CA ASN A 188 8.32 13.88 6.47
C ASN A 188 7.42 12.98 5.62
N LEU A 189 7.97 12.45 4.53
CA LEU A 189 7.24 11.65 3.55
C LEU A 189 6.72 10.34 4.16
N LEU A 190 7.49 9.68 5.03
CA LEU A 190 7.04 8.44 5.70
C LEU A 190 5.83 8.72 6.61
N LYS A 191 5.89 9.78 7.40
CA LYS A 191 4.77 10.19 8.25
C LYS A 191 3.51 10.45 7.41
N PHE A 192 3.64 11.22 6.34
CA PHE A 192 2.54 11.51 5.40
C PHE A 192 1.92 10.23 4.80
N ILE A 193 2.77 9.29 4.36
CA ILE A 193 2.32 8.01 3.80
C ILE A 193 1.52 7.23 4.83
N VAL A 194 2.08 7.07 6.05
CA VAL A 194 1.46 6.27 7.11
C VAL A 194 0.11 6.87 7.54
N GLU A 195 0.04 8.19 7.75
CA GLU A 195 -1.18 8.88 8.15
C GLU A 195 -2.31 8.67 7.11
N ASN A 196 -2.03 8.94 5.83
CA ASN A 196 -3.05 8.75 4.79
C ASN A 196 -3.44 7.29 4.60
N TYR A 197 -2.50 6.35 4.72
CA TYR A 197 -2.75 4.93 4.64
C TYR A 197 -3.65 4.44 5.78
N VAL A 198 -3.38 4.86 7.01
CA VAL A 198 -4.19 4.51 8.19
C VAL A 198 -5.61 5.02 8.04
N ASP A 199 -5.79 6.25 7.60
CA ASP A 199 -7.11 6.84 7.38
C ASP A 199 -7.90 6.09 6.31
N GLU A 200 -7.27 5.72 5.19
CA GLU A 200 -7.90 4.95 4.13
C GLU A 200 -8.33 3.55 4.60
N VAL A 201 -7.46 2.88 5.35
CA VAL A 201 -7.76 1.55 5.94
C VAL A 201 -8.88 1.66 6.98
N ALA A 202 -8.84 2.66 7.85
CA ALA A 202 -9.88 2.88 8.87
C ALA A 202 -11.27 3.07 8.24
N GLU A 203 -11.38 3.88 7.19
CA GLU A 203 -12.64 4.07 6.45
C GLU A 203 -13.17 2.76 5.85
N LEU A 204 -12.28 1.91 5.36
CA LEU A 204 -12.65 0.61 4.80
C LEU A 204 -13.21 -0.34 5.86
N LEU A 205 -12.58 -0.36 7.02
CA LEU A 205 -12.99 -1.21 8.14
C LEU A 205 -14.35 -0.78 8.69
N MET A 206 -14.61 0.55 8.79
CA MET A 206 -15.89 1.08 9.28
C MET A 206 -17.07 0.85 8.32
N LYS A 207 -16.84 0.77 7.03
CA LYS A 207 -17.92 0.56 6.04
C LYS A 207 -18.45 -0.88 5.99
N LYS A 208 -17.82 -1.82 6.66
CA LYS A 208 -18.20 -3.25 6.71
C LYS A 208 -18.71 -3.71 8.09
N SER A 209 -18.63 -2.87 9.10
CA SER A 209 -19.30 -3.07 10.39
C SER A 209 -20.70 -2.51 10.36
#